data_c36536309a1090af5644cfce2d8a1be2
#
_entry.id   c36536309a1090af5644cfce2d8a1be2
#
_cell.length_a   1.000
_cell.length_b   1.000
_cell.length_c   1.000
_cell.angle_alpha   90.00
_cell.angle_beta   90.00
_cell.angle_gamma   90.00
#
_symmetry.space_group_name_H-M   'P 1'
#
loop_
_entity.id
_entity.type
_entity.pdbx_description
1 polymer ?
#
loop_
_entity_poly.entity_id
_entity_poly.type
_entity_poly.pdbx_seq_one_letter_code
_entity_poly.pdbx_strand_id
1 'polypeptide(L)'
;STKKILLALISILIFLNATEYQLSTHILDINSGQPASNVKVELYNLDQNRQWVKISEKFTKKNGRIADFLPYEKTENRSFGVYKLKFYTKDYYISHKVDSFYPFIEVSFELLKDQKHYHIPITLSPFGYSTYRGS
;
A
#
# COMPACT_ATOMS: atom_id res chain seq x y z
N SER A 1 -11.02 -38.87 16.81
CA SER A 1 -11.95 -38.52 17.89
C SER A 1 -12.71 -37.26 17.56
N THR A 2 -13.84 -37.04 18.18
CA THR A 2 -14.68 -35.86 17.98
C THR A 2 -13.95 -34.55 18.27
N LYS A 3 -13.05 -34.52 19.28
CA LYS A 3 -12.26 -33.34 19.63
C LYS A 3 -11.27 -32.93 18.51
N LYS A 4 -10.62 -33.90 17.84
CA LYS A 4 -9.68 -33.62 16.76
C LYS A 4 -10.39 -33.07 15.52
N ILE A 5 -11.58 -33.55 15.20
CA ILE A 5 -12.41 -33.06 14.11
C ILE A 5 -12.86 -31.63 14.37
N LEU A 6 -13.27 -31.31 15.61
CA LEU A 6 -13.70 -29.95 15.98
C LEU A 6 -12.56 -28.93 15.86
N LEU A 7 -11.35 -29.26 16.30
CA LEU A 7 -10.17 -28.38 16.17
C LEU A 7 -9.81 -28.11 14.71
N ALA A 8 -9.90 -29.13 13.84
CA ALA A 8 -9.65 -28.95 12.41
C ALA A 8 -10.69 -28.00 11.76
N LEU A 9 -11.95 -28.10 12.12
CA LEU A 9 -13.01 -27.22 11.63
C LEU A 9 -12.82 -25.77 12.09
N ILE A 10 -12.41 -25.53 13.34
CA ILE A 10 -12.11 -24.18 13.85
C ILE A 10 -10.95 -23.57 13.08
N SER A 11 -9.88 -24.32 12.81
CA SER A 11 -8.74 -23.84 12.03
C SER A 11 -9.12 -23.44 10.60
N ILE A 12 -9.98 -24.20 9.94
CA ILE A 12 -10.50 -23.90 8.61
C ILE A 12 -11.34 -22.62 8.65
N LEU A 13 -12.21 -22.43 9.65
CA LEU A 13 -13.04 -21.24 9.81
C LEU A 13 -12.19 -19.98 10.01
N ILE A 14 -11.12 -20.03 10.80
CA ILE A 14 -10.19 -18.91 11.01
C ILE A 14 -9.53 -18.54 9.68
N PHE A 15 -9.09 -19.53 8.89
CA PHE A 15 -8.48 -19.30 7.59
C PHE A 15 -9.45 -18.64 6.60
N LEU A 16 -10.72 -19.08 6.56
CA LEU A 16 -11.77 -18.53 5.70
C LEU A 16 -12.14 -17.07 6.04
N ASN A 17 -11.88 -16.63 7.27
CA ASN A 17 -12.16 -15.27 7.74
C ASN A 17 -10.94 -14.32 7.63
N ALA A 18 -9.82 -14.78 7.06
CA ALA A 18 -8.65 -13.93 6.84
C ALA A 18 -9.02 -12.79 5.89
N THR A 19 -8.67 -11.55 6.28
CA THR A 19 -8.89 -10.36 5.46
C THR A 19 -7.88 -10.33 4.33
N GLU A 20 -8.36 -10.10 3.12
CA GLU A 20 -7.53 -9.85 1.95
C GLU A 20 -7.52 -8.37 1.62
N TYR A 21 -6.46 -7.90 0.96
CA TYR A 21 -6.27 -6.51 0.60
C TYR A 21 -6.03 -6.35 -0.89
N GLN A 22 -6.59 -5.29 -1.46
CA GLN A 22 -6.54 -5.05 -2.90
C GLN A 22 -5.28 -4.30 -3.34
N LEU A 23 -4.65 -3.56 -2.42
CA LEU A 23 -3.55 -2.66 -2.76
C LEU A 23 -2.39 -2.80 -1.78
N SER A 24 -1.19 -2.84 -2.33
CA SER A 24 0.07 -2.79 -1.56
C SER A 24 1.06 -1.84 -2.22
N THR A 25 2.04 -1.40 -1.44
CA THR A 25 3.15 -0.58 -1.91
C THR A 25 4.46 -1.04 -1.29
N HIS A 26 5.56 -0.64 -1.89
CA HIS A 26 6.90 -0.91 -1.40
C HIS A 26 7.81 0.25 -1.79
N ILE A 27 8.67 0.68 -0.88
CA ILE A 27 9.66 1.72 -1.14
C ILE A 27 11.05 1.13 -1.00
N LEU A 28 11.81 1.14 -2.09
CA LEU A 28 13.25 0.87 -2.06
C LEU A 28 13.99 2.19 -2.12
N ASP A 29 14.76 2.50 -1.08
CA ASP A 29 15.68 3.65 -1.08
C ASP A 29 16.97 3.23 -1.77
N ILE A 30 17.14 3.65 -3.03
CA ILE A 30 18.34 3.28 -3.80
C ILE A 30 19.59 4.06 -3.36
N ASN A 31 19.43 5.13 -2.59
CA ASN A 31 20.57 5.84 -2.02
C ASN A 31 21.28 5.02 -0.93
N SER A 32 20.52 4.28 -0.14
CA SER A 32 21.07 3.39 0.90
C SER A 32 21.14 1.94 0.47
N GLY A 33 20.38 1.55 -0.58
CA GLY A 33 20.22 0.16 -0.98
C GLY A 33 19.29 -0.64 -0.06
N GLN A 34 18.53 0.03 0.81
CA GLN A 34 17.68 -0.61 1.80
C GLN A 34 16.21 -0.23 1.60
N PRO A 35 15.27 -1.08 2.06
CA PRO A 35 13.88 -0.68 2.13
C PRO A 35 13.71 0.58 2.99
N ALA A 36 12.86 1.51 2.56
CA ALA A 36 12.59 2.71 3.33
C ALA A 36 11.51 2.42 4.37
N SER A 37 11.90 2.34 5.62
CA SER A 37 10.99 2.07 6.74
C SER A 37 10.47 3.35 7.36
N ASN A 38 9.29 3.26 7.97
CA ASN A 38 8.65 4.36 8.70
C ASN A 38 8.38 5.59 7.84
N VAL A 39 8.04 5.37 6.57
CA VAL A 39 7.58 6.42 5.66
C VAL A 39 6.07 6.52 5.73
N LYS A 40 5.56 7.72 5.98
CA LYS A 40 4.13 7.96 5.95
C LYS A 40 3.62 7.92 4.52
N VAL A 41 2.54 7.18 4.31
CA VAL A 41 1.87 7.04 3.02
C VAL A 41 0.38 7.24 3.20
N GLU A 42 -0.19 8.15 2.44
CA GLU A 42 -1.62 8.41 2.42
C GLU A 42 -2.23 7.91 1.12
N LEU A 43 -3.42 7.31 1.23
CA LEU A 43 -4.19 6.85 0.09
C LEU A 43 -5.39 7.76 -0.11
N TYR A 44 -5.59 8.20 -1.35
CA TYR A 44 -6.70 9.05 -1.75
C TYR A 44 -7.50 8.40 -2.87
N ASN A 45 -8.79 8.68 -2.90
CA ASN A 45 -9.69 8.33 -4.00
C ASN A 45 -10.16 9.62 -4.68
N LEU A 46 -10.25 9.60 -6.01
CA LEU A 46 -10.85 10.70 -6.77
C LEU A 46 -12.37 10.46 -6.83
N ASP A 47 -13.14 11.36 -6.23
CA ASP A 47 -14.59 11.21 -6.17
C ASP A 47 -15.29 11.65 -7.47
N GLN A 48 -16.62 11.56 -7.50
CA GLN A 48 -17.41 11.93 -8.66
C GLN A 48 -17.35 13.42 -8.99
N ASN A 49 -17.03 14.26 -7.99
CA ASN A 49 -16.86 15.71 -8.15
C ASN A 49 -15.42 16.07 -8.50
N ARG A 50 -14.58 15.10 -8.84
CA ARG A 50 -13.15 15.26 -9.15
C ARG A 50 -12.36 15.87 -7.99
N GLN A 51 -12.75 15.54 -6.76
CA GLN A 51 -12.03 15.91 -5.54
C GLN A 51 -11.33 14.71 -4.96
N TRP A 52 -10.11 14.93 -4.45
CA TRP A 52 -9.35 13.90 -3.75
C TRP A 52 -9.86 13.76 -2.33
N VAL A 53 -10.24 12.55 -1.97
CA VAL A 53 -10.71 12.22 -0.63
C VAL A 53 -9.72 11.25 0.01
N LYS A 54 -9.15 11.65 1.15
CA LYS A 54 -8.26 10.78 1.91
C LYS A 54 -9.05 9.64 2.53
N ILE A 55 -8.60 8.41 2.28
CA ILE A 55 -9.28 7.20 2.78
C ILE A 55 -8.42 6.37 3.73
N SER A 56 -7.11 6.53 3.73
CA SER A 56 -6.24 5.77 4.62
C SER A 56 -4.89 6.45 4.77
N GLU A 57 -4.24 6.17 5.91
CA GLU A 57 -2.89 6.63 6.21
C GLU A 57 -2.16 5.52 6.96
N LYS A 58 -0.99 5.14 6.48
CA LYS A 58 -0.18 4.08 7.09
C LYS A 58 1.30 4.45 6.96
N PHE A 59 2.13 3.72 7.71
CA PHE A 59 3.58 3.87 7.66
C PHE A 59 4.20 2.58 7.15
N THR A 60 5.23 2.69 6.30
CA THR A 60 5.96 1.51 5.85
C THR A 60 6.62 0.80 7.03
N LYS A 61 6.64 -0.52 6.95
CA LYS A 61 7.30 -1.39 7.92
C LYS A 61 8.79 -1.48 7.62
N LYS A 62 9.54 -2.25 8.42
CA LYS A 62 10.98 -2.44 8.25
C LYS A 62 11.35 -2.93 6.85
N ASN A 63 10.48 -3.70 6.22
CA ASN A 63 10.68 -4.18 4.86
C ASN A 63 10.31 -3.16 3.78
N GLY A 64 9.96 -1.93 4.16
CA GLY A 64 9.56 -0.87 3.23
C GLY A 64 8.16 -1.03 2.66
N ARG A 65 7.36 -1.95 3.19
CA ARG A 65 6.06 -2.31 2.62
C ARG A 65 4.88 -1.83 3.46
N ILE A 66 3.78 -1.58 2.75
CA ILE A 66 2.44 -1.53 3.30
C ILE A 66 1.63 -2.51 2.48
N ALA A 67 1.13 -3.57 3.13
CA ALA A 67 0.46 -4.67 2.44
C ALA A 67 -1.06 -4.64 2.60
N ASP A 68 -1.61 -3.68 3.35
CA ASP A 68 -2.96 -3.73 3.87
C ASP A 68 -3.77 -2.47 3.56
N PHE A 69 -3.66 -1.97 2.33
CA PHE A 69 -4.58 -0.96 1.81
C PHE A 69 -5.77 -1.62 1.11
N LEU A 70 -6.93 -1.01 1.24
CA LEU A 70 -8.18 -1.41 0.58
C LEU A 70 -8.57 -2.86 0.87
N PRO A 71 -9.08 -3.15 2.08
CA PRO A 71 -9.59 -4.48 2.37
C PRO A 71 -10.74 -4.82 1.42
N TYR A 72 -10.74 -6.04 0.89
CA TYR A 72 -11.88 -6.52 0.15
C TYR A 72 -12.98 -6.94 1.10
N GLU A 73 -14.15 -6.43 0.86
CA GLU A 73 -15.34 -7.12 1.27
C GLU A 73 -15.78 -7.95 0.09
N LYS A 74 -15.75 -9.26 0.22
CA LYS A 74 -16.23 -10.28 -0.73
C LYS A 74 -16.74 -9.78 -2.09
N THR A 75 -16.26 -10.32 -3.12
CA THR A 75 -16.61 -10.42 -4.55
C THR A 75 -17.39 -9.30 -5.24
N GLU A 76 -18.35 -8.60 -4.59
CA GLU A 76 -19.23 -7.65 -5.27
C GLU A 76 -18.88 -6.17 -5.02
N ASN A 77 -18.11 -5.87 -3.98
CA ASN A 77 -17.82 -4.50 -3.55
C ASN A 77 -16.32 -4.17 -3.60
N ARG A 78 -15.64 -4.58 -4.67
CA ARG A 78 -14.24 -4.21 -4.84
C ARG A 78 -14.13 -2.77 -5.27
N SER A 79 -13.15 -2.08 -4.72
CA SER A 79 -12.86 -0.72 -5.10
C SER A 79 -12.37 -0.67 -6.55
N PHE A 80 -12.82 0.33 -7.28
CA PHE A 80 -12.36 0.66 -8.61
C PHE A 80 -12.36 2.17 -8.79
N GLY A 81 -11.69 2.67 -9.82
CA GLY A 81 -11.59 4.09 -10.11
C GLY A 81 -10.19 4.64 -9.90
N VAL A 82 -10.07 5.95 -9.84
CA VAL A 82 -8.79 6.63 -9.74
C VAL A 82 -8.41 6.84 -8.29
N TYR A 83 -7.19 6.44 -7.95
CA TYR A 83 -6.60 6.55 -6.63
C TYR A 83 -5.23 7.20 -6.74
N LYS A 84 -4.71 7.70 -5.64
CA LYS A 84 -3.31 8.08 -5.55
C LYS A 84 -2.72 7.72 -4.21
N LEU A 85 -1.44 7.37 -4.23
CA LEU A 85 -0.61 7.25 -3.03
C LEU A 85 0.27 8.49 -2.91
N LYS A 86 0.30 9.06 -1.73
CA LYS A 86 1.16 10.20 -1.39
C LYS A 86 2.19 9.74 -0.37
N PHE A 87 3.45 9.76 -0.78
CA PHE A 87 4.60 9.31 0.00
C PHE A 87 5.32 10.53 0.56
N TYR A 88 5.43 10.62 1.86
CA TYR A 88 6.12 11.74 2.53
C TYR A 88 7.62 11.49 2.61
N THR A 89 8.25 11.56 1.47
CA THR A 89 9.66 11.16 1.30
C THR A 89 10.65 12.17 1.85
N LYS A 90 10.32 13.46 1.85
CA LYS A 90 11.21 14.47 2.43
C LYS A 90 11.32 14.31 3.94
N ASP A 91 10.21 14.02 4.63
CA ASP A 91 10.24 13.76 6.07
C ASP A 91 11.13 12.56 6.41
N TYR A 92 11.06 11.52 5.58
CA TYR A 92 11.94 10.36 5.70
C TYR A 92 13.42 10.76 5.58
N TYR A 93 13.78 11.53 4.54
CA TYR A 93 15.16 11.95 4.33
C TYR A 93 15.65 12.91 5.40
N ILE A 94 14.80 13.83 5.88
CA ILE A 94 15.14 14.70 7.01
C ILE A 94 15.50 13.86 8.24
N SER A 95 14.72 12.81 8.54
CA SER A 95 15.00 11.93 9.68
C SER A 95 16.31 11.16 9.52
N HIS A 96 16.78 10.98 8.30
CA HIS A 96 18.06 10.34 7.97
C HIS A 96 19.19 11.34 7.71
N LYS A 97 18.93 12.64 7.91
CA LYS A 97 19.90 13.73 7.69
C LYS A 97 20.45 13.76 6.27
N VAL A 98 19.58 13.55 5.30
CA VAL A 98 19.89 13.57 3.87
C VAL A 98 19.07 14.67 3.21
N ASP A 99 19.75 15.55 2.44
CA ASP A 99 19.07 16.55 1.64
C ASP A 99 18.31 15.88 0.49
N SER A 100 17.10 16.34 0.23
CA SER A 100 16.26 15.82 -0.85
C SER A 100 15.48 16.94 -1.51
N PHE A 101 15.01 16.66 -2.73
CA PHE A 101 14.38 17.68 -3.57
C PHE A 101 12.84 17.67 -3.49
N TYR A 102 12.23 16.49 -3.48
CA TYR A 102 10.77 16.36 -3.54
C TYR A 102 10.17 16.42 -2.14
N PRO A 103 9.23 17.35 -1.87
CA PRO A 103 8.60 17.43 -0.54
C PRO A 103 7.77 16.18 -0.22
N PHE A 104 7.14 15.63 -1.25
CA PHE A 104 6.42 14.36 -1.25
C PHE A 104 6.35 13.85 -2.68
N ILE A 105 5.99 12.60 -2.84
CA ILE A 105 5.79 11.98 -4.15
C ILE A 105 4.34 11.50 -4.22
N GLU A 106 3.66 11.85 -5.31
CA GLU A 106 2.30 11.40 -5.56
C GLU A 106 2.28 10.51 -6.80
N VAL A 107 1.67 9.33 -6.67
CA VAL A 107 1.51 8.38 -7.76
C VAL A 107 0.02 8.12 -7.95
N SER A 108 -0.53 8.56 -9.07
CA SER A 108 -1.93 8.32 -9.43
C SER A 108 -2.02 7.08 -10.31
N PHE A 109 -3.04 6.27 -10.07
CA PHE A 109 -3.26 5.02 -10.80
C PHE A 109 -4.75 4.71 -10.83
N GLU A 110 -5.13 3.79 -11.69
CA GLU A 110 -6.53 3.39 -11.82
C GLU A 110 -6.71 1.92 -11.46
N LEU A 111 -7.66 1.65 -10.57
CA LEU A 111 -8.11 0.31 -10.26
C LEU A 111 -9.28 -0.05 -11.17
N LEU A 112 -9.13 -1.13 -11.91
CA LEU A 112 -10.17 -1.63 -12.80
C LEU A 112 -11.08 -2.63 -12.07
N LYS A 113 -12.25 -2.90 -12.63
CA LYS A 113 -13.18 -3.91 -12.10
C LYS A 113 -12.73 -5.34 -12.42
N ASP A 114 -11.45 -5.63 -12.35
CA ASP A 114 -10.89 -6.93 -12.73
C ASP A 114 -10.62 -7.85 -11.54
N GLN A 115 -10.88 -7.37 -10.34
CA GLN A 115 -10.72 -8.11 -9.09
C GLN A 115 -9.27 -8.53 -8.77
N LYS A 116 -8.28 -7.94 -9.42
CA LYS A 116 -6.87 -8.25 -9.18
C LYS A 116 -6.32 -7.45 -8.00
N HIS A 117 -5.28 -7.98 -7.41
CA HIS A 117 -4.45 -7.24 -6.48
C HIS A 117 -3.53 -6.29 -7.27
N TYR A 118 -3.37 -5.06 -6.76
CA TYR A 118 -2.49 -4.06 -7.35
C TYR A 118 -1.33 -3.77 -6.42
N HIS A 119 -0.14 -3.73 -6.99
CA HIS A 119 1.08 -3.37 -6.26
C HIS A 119 1.73 -2.16 -6.92
N ILE A 120 1.91 -1.08 -6.16
CA ILE A 120 2.46 0.18 -6.64
C ILE A 120 3.79 0.43 -5.91
N PRO A 121 4.91 -0.07 -6.42
CA PRO A 121 6.21 0.17 -5.81
C PRO A 121 6.80 1.50 -6.29
N ILE A 122 7.67 2.08 -5.46
CA ILE A 122 8.55 3.16 -5.90
C ILE A 122 10.01 2.80 -5.60
N THR A 123 10.89 3.23 -6.48
CA THR A 123 12.31 3.34 -6.17
C THR A 123 12.59 4.81 -5.87
N LEU A 124 13.28 5.07 -4.78
CA LEU A 124 13.44 6.40 -4.21
C LEU A 124 14.90 6.77 -4.12
N SER A 125 15.24 8.00 -4.53
CA SER A 125 16.51 8.64 -4.20
C SER A 125 16.22 10.07 -3.74
N PRO A 126 17.22 10.78 -3.18
CA PRO A 126 16.99 12.16 -2.72
C PRO A 126 16.55 13.12 -3.83
N PHE A 127 16.94 12.88 -5.08
CA PHE A 127 16.71 13.80 -6.21
C PHE A 127 15.97 13.16 -7.40
N GLY A 128 15.39 11.98 -7.22
CA GLY A 128 14.65 11.33 -8.27
C GLY A 128 13.89 10.11 -7.76
N TYR A 129 12.94 9.64 -8.56
CA TYR A 129 12.20 8.45 -8.21
C TYR A 129 11.62 7.81 -9.47
N SER A 130 11.23 6.57 -9.35
CA SER A 130 10.47 5.90 -10.40
C SER A 130 9.38 5.03 -9.78
N THR A 131 8.37 4.73 -10.59
CA THR A 131 7.29 3.84 -10.22
C THR A 131 6.90 2.97 -11.40
N TYR A 132 6.26 1.86 -11.14
CA TYR A 132 5.75 0.97 -12.17
C TYR A 132 4.61 0.14 -11.59
N ARG A 133 3.86 -0.54 -12.45
CA ARG A 133 2.86 -1.50 -11.98
C ARG A 133 3.59 -2.78 -11.60
N GLY A 134 3.62 -3.06 -10.30
CA GLY A 134 4.22 -4.27 -9.77
C GLY A 134 3.34 -5.50 -9.98
N SER A 135 3.88 -6.63 -9.72
CA SER A 135 3.17 -7.92 -9.82
C SER A 135 2.75 -8.48 -8.46
#